data_228907f2af8901bbcbded6b1d07869dc
#
_entry.id   228907f2af8901bbcbded6b1d07869dc
#
_cell.length_a   1.000
_cell.length_b   1.000
_cell.length_c   1.000
_cell.angle_alpha   90.00
_cell.angle_beta   90.00
_cell.angle_gamma   90.00
#
_symmetry.space_group_name_H-M   'P 1'
#
loop_
_entity.id
_entity.type
_entity.pdbx_description
1 polymer ?
#
loop_
_entity_poly.entity_id
_entity_poly.type
_entity_poly.pdbx_seq_one_letter_code
_entity_poly.pdbx_strand_id
1 'polypeptide(L)'
;MGFGPVFPMWIDYEAEGTRRLKNPALIVAVSTSVPQYRALYSQAREMGEYMLRKMKFAKLGTVRTSAFPPEVLVRDNGLSTLPECSFYLMRGKRDVILFAGDASPAEEQYEFAQFLLDKAKDMGVTELYSVGARWAENPLPPEAEPQATGFATDPTGVSKLKRHGVKILADEPAPFFSSMVVAMAKEMGIKGYKLSVDHGEPSPHVRSVARLLEILSVMAGFDVDLAELRSKAPPATPPSQSGSNTIYH
;
A
#
# COMPACT_ATOMS: atom_id res chain seq x y z
N MET A 1 24.07 24.27 -22.94
CA MET A 1 23.58 22.91 -22.69
C MET A 1 22.12 22.91 -23.10
N GLY A 2 21.80 22.30 -24.24
CA GLY A 2 20.42 22.23 -24.72
C GLY A 2 19.70 21.15 -23.93
N PHE A 3 18.61 21.50 -23.27
CA PHE A 3 17.68 20.53 -22.76
C PHE A 3 17.09 19.81 -23.98
N GLY A 4 17.26 18.48 -24.03
CA GLY A 4 16.57 17.65 -25.03
C GLY A 4 15.04 17.81 -24.87
N PRO A 5 14.24 17.36 -25.84
CA PRO A 5 12.80 17.45 -25.76
C PRO A 5 12.32 16.73 -24.49
N VAL A 6 11.69 17.48 -23.58
CA VAL A 6 10.97 16.91 -22.43
C VAL A 6 9.70 16.28 -23.01
N PHE A 7 9.63 14.97 -23.06
CA PHE A 7 8.40 14.29 -23.41
C PHE A 7 7.45 14.40 -22.21
N PRO A 8 6.24 14.93 -22.39
CA PRO A 8 5.28 15.00 -21.30
C PRO A 8 4.91 13.59 -20.84
N MET A 9 4.66 13.44 -19.53
CA MET A 9 4.11 12.18 -19.01
C MET A 9 2.87 11.79 -19.80
N TRP A 10 2.83 10.57 -20.29
CA TRP A 10 1.62 9.99 -20.85
C TRP A 10 0.94 9.08 -19.82
N ILE A 11 -0.38 9.15 -19.78
CA ILE A 11 -1.22 8.25 -18.99
C ILE A 11 -2.28 7.70 -19.91
N ASP A 12 -2.32 6.38 -20.04
CA ASP A 12 -3.38 5.64 -20.68
C ASP A 12 -4.28 5.05 -19.61
N TYR A 13 -5.55 5.45 -19.60
CA TYR A 13 -6.56 4.95 -18.68
C TYR A 13 -7.73 4.36 -19.44
N GLU A 14 -7.76 3.05 -19.49
CA GLU A 14 -8.85 2.28 -20.09
C GLU A 14 -9.91 1.99 -19.02
N ALA A 15 -11.03 2.72 -19.08
CA ALA A 15 -12.14 2.55 -18.12
C ALA A 15 -13.07 1.42 -18.53
N GLU A 16 -13.44 0.57 -17.58
CA GLU A 16 -14.43 -0.51 -17.76
C GLU A 16 -15.84 -0.09 -17.27
N GLY A 17 -16.26 1.13 -17.60
CA GLY A 17 -17.59 1.66 -17.31
C GLY A 17 -17.70 2.52 -16.06
N THR A 18 -18.75 3.34 -16.01
CA THR A 18 -19.09 4.20 -14.86
C THR A 18 -20.13 3.53 -13.99
N ARG A 19 -19.94 3.55 -12.68
CA ARG A 19 -20.90 2.99 -11.71
C ARG A 19 -21.10 3.99 -10.57
N ARG A 20 -22.35 4.20 -10.16
CA ARG A 20 -22.63 4.97 -8.95
C ARG A 20 -22.10 4.22 -7.74
N LEU A 21 -21.17 4.84 -7.01
CA LEU A 21 -20.51 4.26 -5.84
C LEU A 21 -21.16 4.75 -4.54
N LYS A 22 -21.06 3.93 -3.49
CA LYS A 22 -21.65 4.19 -2.18
C LYS A 22 -20.56 4.52 -1.18
N ASN A 23 -20.34 5.83 -0.95
CA ASN A 23 -19.35 6.36 -0.01
C ASN A 23 -17.99 5.62 -0.08
N PRO A 24 -17.35 5.58 -1.26
CA PRO A 24 -16.20 4.70 -1.47
C PRO A 24 -14.98 5.13 -0.66
N ALA A 25 -14.21 4.14 -0.22
CA ALA A 25 -12.84 4.30 0.27
C ALA A 25 -11.87 3.84 -0.80
N LEU A 26 -10.75 4.54 -0.99
CA LEU A 26 -9.67 4.12 -1.86
C LEU A 26 -8.51 3.53 -1.04
N ILE A 27 -8.10 2.32 -1.39
CA ILE A 27 -6.88 1.68 -0.88
C ILE A 27 -5.84 1.70 -1.99
N VAL A 28 -4.68 2.31 -1.74
CA VAL A 28 -3.53 2.34 -2.67
C VAL A 28 -2.51 1.32 -2.19
N ALA A 29 -2.35 0.26 -2.96
CA ALA A 29 -1.51 -0.90 -2.64
C ALA A 29 -0.62 -1.25 -3.83
N VAL A 30 0.43 -0.45 -4.04
CA VAL A 30 1.37 -0.61 -5.15
C VAL A 30 2.76 -0.99 -4.65
N SER A 31 3.51 -1.69 -5.50
CA SER A 31 4.91 -2.05 -5.22
C SER A 31 5.80 -0.81 -5.19
N THR A 32 7.02 -0.94 -4.64
CA THR A 32 8.01 0.14 -4.75
C THR A 32 8.46 0.32 -6.21
N SER A 33 8.79 1.56 -6.57
CA SER A 33 9.40 1.89 -7.87
C SER A 33 10.86 1.45 -8.00
N VAL A 34 11.52 1.12 -6.88
CA VAL A 34 12.94 0.78 -6.85
C VAL A 34 13.13 -0.73 -6.97
N PRO A 35 13.61 -1.25 -8.13
CA PRO A 35 13.63 -2.68 -8.43
C PRO A 35 14.34 -3.54 -7.40
N GLN A 36 15.53 -3.09 -6.94
CA GLN A 36 16.32 -3.83 -5.96
C GLN A 36 15.66 -3.95 -4.58
N TYR A 37 14.67 -3.13 -4.29
CA TYR A 37 13.95 -3.14 -3.01
C TYR A 37 12.57 -3.82 -3.09
N ARG A 38 12.16 -4.32 -4.25
CA ARG A 38 10.82 -4.91 -4.43
C ARG A 38 10.55 -6.09 -3.51
N ALA A 39 11.53 -6.97 -3.35
CA ALA A 39 11.38 -8.12 -2.45
C ALA A 39 11.27 -7.71 -0.98
N LEU A 40 11.95 -6.62 -0.59
CA LEU A 40 11.95 -6.11 0.78
C LEU A 40 10.69 -5.31 1.11
N TYR A 41 10.09 -4.63 0.13
CA TYR A 41 8.96 -3.73 0.31
C TYR A 41 7.72 -4.18 -0.46
N SER A 42 7.50 -5.50 -0.53
CA SER A 42 6.38 -6.09 -1.28
C SER A 42 5.07 -6.17 -0.50
N GLN A 43 5.04 -5.80 0.79
CA GLN A 43 3.87 -5.96 1.65
C GLN A 43 2.59 -5.34 1.07
N ALA A 44 2.67 -4.15 0.49
CA ALA A 44 1.52 -3.50 -0.13
C ALA A 44 1.01 -4.29 -1.34
N ARG A 45 1.92 -4.76 -2.19
CA ARG A 45 1.60 -5.59 -3.35
C ARG A 45 1.02 -6.92 -2.92
N GLU A 46 1.67 -7.63 -2.01
CA GLU A 46 1.21 -8.93 -1.48
C GLU A 46 -0.17 -8.81 -0.83
N MET A 47 -0.43 -7.70 -0.11
CA MET A 47 -1.74 -7.40 0.44
C MET A 47 -2.79 -7.21 -0.66
N GLY A 48 -2.48 -6.42 -1.69
CA GLY A 48 -3.36 -6.21 -2.84
C GLY A 48 -3.68 -7.51 -3.57
N GLU A 49 -2.68 -8.34 -3.84
CA GLU A 49 -2.83 -9.67 -4.45
C GLU A 49 -3.69 -10.61 -3.58
N TYR A 50 -3.49 -10.58 -2.25
CA TYR A 50 -4.32 -11.34 -1.33
C TYR A 50 -5.78 -10.91 -1.38
N MET A 51 -6.04 -9.60 -1.33
CA MET A 51 -7.39 -9.05 -1.45
C MET A 51 -8.06 -9.46 -2.76
N LEU A 52 -7.37 -9.33 -3.90
CA LEU A 52 -7.90 -9.71 -5.21
C LEU A 52 -8.22 -11.20 -5.32
N ARG A 53 -7.43 -12.05 -4.66
CA ARG A 53 -7.65 -13.51 -4.66
C ARG A 53 -8.80 -13.93 -3.73
N LYS A 54 -8.95 -13.27 -2.58
CA LYS A 54 -9.88 -13.69 -1.52
C LYS A 54 -11.21 -12.97 -1.53
N MET A 55 -11.31 -11.84 -2.18
CA MET A 55 -12.48 -10.98 -2.15
C MET A 55 -13.03 -10.76 -3.56
N LYS A 56 -14.32 -10.45 -3.65
CA LYS A 56 -15.00 -10.28 -4.95
C LYS A 56 -14.80 -8.84 -5.46
N PHE A 57 -13.69 -8.62 -6.13
CA PHE A 57 -13.41 -7.39 -6.85
C PHE A 57 -13.81 -7.48 -8.32
N ALA A 58 -14.38 -6.40 -8.85
CA ALA A 58 -14.57 -6.19 -10.28
C ALA A 58 -13.58 -5.12 -10.76
N LYS A 59 -12.91 -5.35 -11.86
CA LYS A 59 -12.00 -4.36 -12.46
C LYS A 59 -12.81 -3.15 -12.95
N LEU A 60 -12.31 -1.93 -12.68
CA LEU A 60 -12.90 -0.68 -13.13
C LEU A 60 -12.11 -0.03 -14.26
N GLY A 61 -10.84 -0.29 -14.34
CA GLY A 61 -9.99 0.25 -15.37
C GLY A 61 -8.51 -0.02 -15.12
N THR A 62 -7.73 0.07 -16.18
CA THR A 62 -6.27 -0.13 -16.17
C THR A 62 -5.56 1.18 -16.45
N VAL A 63 -4.44 1.38 -15.80
CA VAL A 63 -3.56 2.54 -15.93
C VAL A 63 -2.19 2.09 -16.40
N ARG A 64 -1.71 2.65 -17.50
CA ARG A 64 -0.33 2.55 -17.99
C ARG A 64 0.24 3.95 -18.10
N THR A 65 1.50 4.13 -17.81
CA THR A 65 2.11 5.47 -17.81
C THR A 65 3.63 5.39 -17.95
N SER A 66 4.21 6.44 -18.53
CA SER A 66 5.66 6.66 -18.57
C SER A 66 6.26 6.95 -17.19
N ALA A 67 5.44 7.29 -16.19
CA ALA A 67 5.90 7.48 -14.82
C ALA A 67 6.33 6.18 -14.12
N PHE A 68 5.89 5.02 -14.63
CA PHE A 68 6.34 3.73 -14.10
C PHE A 68 7.79 3.43 -14.48
N PRO A 69 8.50 2.58 -13.72
CA PRO A 69 9.86 2.20 -14.06
C PRO A 69 9.99 1.70 -15.51
N PRO A 70 11.04 2.10 -16.24
CA PRO A 70 11.25 1.71 -17.64
C PRO A 70 11.74 0.25 -17.72
N GLU A 71 10.85 -0.66 -17.49
CA GLU A 71 11.12 -2.10 -17.48
C GLU A 71 10.06 -2.87 -18.25
N VAL A 72 10.38 -4.10 -18.57
CA VAL A 72 9.48 -5.07 -19.19
C VAL A 72 9.29 -6.22 -18.22
N LEU A 73 8.03 -6.56 -17.97
CA LEU A 73 7.67 -7.71 -17.16
C LEU A 73 7.49 -8.93 -18.08
N VAL A 74 8.27 -9.97 -17.84
CA VAL A 74 8.09 -11.26 -18.53
C VAL A 74 7.21 -12.15 -17.65
N ARG A 75 6.04 -12.52 -18.16
CA ARG A 75 5.06 -13.38 -17.47
C ARG A 75 5.44 -14.85 -17.59
N ASP A 76 4.81 -15.71 -16.80
CA ASP A 76 5.10 -17.16 -16.74
C ASP A 76 5.00 -17.86 -18.10
N ASN A 77 4.16 -17.34 -19.01
CA ASN A 77 3.99 -17.82 -20.38
C ASN A 77 5.01 -17.25 -21.37
N GLY A 78 6.03 -16.51 -20.92
CA GLY A 78 7.05 -15.87 -21.73
C GLY A 78 6.63 -14.59 -22.46
N LEU A 79 5.39 -14.12 -22.28
CA LEU A 79 4.94 -12.88 -22.89
C LEU A 79 5.43 -11.67 -22.10
N SER A 80 5.84 -10.64 -22.83
CA SER A 80 6.27 -9.37 -22.25
C SER A 80 5.12 -8.38 -22.14
N THR A 81 5.08 -7.66 -21.02
CA THR A 81 4.13 -6.57 -20.77
C THR A 81 4.85 -5.37 -20.13
N LEU A 82 4.33 -4.17 -20.34
CA LEU A 82 4.73 -3.02 -19.54
C LEU A 82 4.09 -3.11 -18.15
N PRO A 83 4.69 -2.46 -17.13
CA PRO A 83 4.05 -2.32 -15.82
C PRO A 83 2.69 -1.63 -15.93
N GLU A 84 1.72 -2.16 -15.22
CA GLU A 84 0.38 -1.57 -15.15
C GLU A 84 -0.19 -1.62 -13.74
N CYS A 85 -1.09 -0.68 -13.46
CA CYS A 85 -1.92 -0.70 -12.27
C CYS A 85 -3.39 -0.67 -12.66
N SER A 86 -4.26 -1.11 -11.78
CA SER A 86 -5.70 -1.12 -12.06
C SER A 86 -6.49 -0.70 -10.84
N PHE A 87 -7.63 -0.08 -11.12
CA PHE A 87 -8.68 0.14 -10.14
C PHE A 87 -9.61 -1.08 -10.11
N TYR A 88 -9.90 -1.54 -8.92
CA TYR A 88 -10.83 -2.63 -8.67
C TYR A 88 -11.88 -2.20 -7.65
N LEU A 89 -13.11 -2.62 -7.84
CA LEU A 89 -14.25 -2.27 -6.99
C LEU A 89 -14.79 -3.50 -6.27
N MET A 90 -14.90 -3.40 -4.96
CA MET A 90 -15.67 -4.31 -4.13
C MET A 90 -16.91 -3.60 -3.60
N ARG A 91 -18.09 -4.17 -3.82
CA ARG A 91 -19.35 -3.67 -3.30
C ARG A 91 -19.60 -4.16 -1.88
N GLY A 92 -20.12 -3.27 -1.02
CA GLY A 92 -20.43 -3.60 0.36
C GLY A 92 -21.38 -2.62 1.04
N LYS A 93 -21.37 -2.59 2.36
CA LYS A 93 -22.03 -1.55 3.14
C LYS A 93 -21.45 -0.18 2.78
N ARG A 94 -20.15 -0.14 2.58
CA ARG A 94 -19.35 0.89 1.98
C ARG A 94 -18.61 0.26 0.80
N ASP A 95 -18.53 0.94 -0.33
CA ASP A 95 -17.74 0.45 -1.45
C ASP A 95 -16.25 0.65 -1.18
N VAL A 96 -15.44 -0.31 -1.59
CA VAL A 96 -13.98 -0.24 -1.47
C VAL A 96 -13.37 -0.28 -2.87
N ILE A 97 -12.58 0.73 -3.19
CA ILE A 97 -11.77 0.76 -4.39
C ILE A 97 -10.35 0.38 -4.00
N LEU A 98 -9.80 -0.61 -4.68
CA LEU A 98 -8.40 -0.99 -4.56
C LEU A 98 -7.66 -0.53 -5.81
N PHE A 99 -6.63 0.28 -5.65
CA PHE A 99 -5.65 0.59 -6.69
C PHE A 99 -4.41 -0.25 -6.44
N ALA A 100 -4.16 -1.21 -7.31
CA ALA A 100 -3.09 -2.18 -7.16
C ALA A 100 -2.48 -2.53 -8.52
N GLY A 101 -1.22 -2.97 -8.52
CA GLY A 101 -0.53 -3.37 -9.74
C GLY A 101 0.96 -3.58 -9.56
N ASP A 102 1.66 -3.56 -10.69
CA ASP A 102 3.04 -4.00 -10.80
C ASP A 102 4.05 -3.02 -10.19
N ALA A 103 3.78 -1.71 -10.25
CA ALA A 103 4.74 -0.69 -9.83
C ALA A 103 4.07 0.57 -9.27
N SER A 104 4.83 1.35 -8.50
CA SER A 104 4.53 2.76 -8.24
C SER A 104 5.35 3.65 -9.20
N PRO A 105 4.96 4.92 -9.39
CA PRO A 105 5.71 5.84 -10.23
C PRO A 105 7.14 6.02 -9.70
N ALA A 106 8.11 5.96 -10.60
CA ALA A 106 9.52 6.25 -10.35
C ALA A 106 9.82 7.73 -10.58
N GLU A 107 9.20 8.28 -11.60
CA GLU A 107 9.33 9.67 -12.03
C GLU A 107 7.94 10.34 -12.03
N GLU A 108 7.89 11.66 -12.18
CA GLU A 108 6.63 12.43 -12.33
C GLU A 108 5.57 12.05 -11.27
N GLN A 109 6.03 11.80 -10.04
CA GLN A 109 5.19 11.27 -8.97
C GLN A 109 4.05 12.21 -8.57
N TYR A 110 4.27 13.53 -8.67
CA TYR A 110 3.24 14.53 -8.36
C TYR A 110 2.11 14.51 -9.38
N GLU A 111 2.45 14.45 -10.66
CA GLU A 111 1.51 14.41 -11.78
C GLU A 111 0.69 13.13 -11.74
N PHE A 112 1.36 12.01 -11.45
CA PHE A 112 0.67 10.72 -11.29
C PHE A 112 -0.24 10.70 -10.06
N ALA A 113 0.21 11.26 -8.93
CA ALA A 113 -0.63 11.39 -7.75
C ALA A 113 -1.85 12.28 -8.01
N GLN A 114 -1.67 13.39 -8.73
CA GLN A 114 -2.77 14.25 -9.14
C GLN A 114 -3.80 13.47 -9.97
N PHE A 115 -3.35 12.73 -11.00
CA PHE A 115 -4.21 11.88 -11.81
C PHE A 115 -5.00 10.87 -10.95
N LEU A 116 -4.31 10.16 -10.04
CA LEU A 116 -4.93 9.17 -9.15
C LEU A 116 -6.01 9.80 -8.27
N LEU A 117 -5.71 10.96 -7.71
CA LEU A 117 -6.62 11.69 -6.82
C LEU A 117 -7.79 12.31 -7.58
N ASP A 118 -7.60 12.79 -8.81
CA ASP A 118 -8.69 13.24 -9.69
C ASP A 118 -9.66 12.09 -9.97
N LYS A 119 -9.15 10.91 -10.32
CA LYS A 119 -9.97 9.72 -10.49
C LYS A 119 -10.69 9.30 -9.20
N ALA A 120 -10.01 9.38 -8.06
CA ALA A 120 -10.63 9.13 -6.77
C ALA A 120 -11.80 10.09 -6.48
N LYS A 121 -11.61 11.38 -6.79
CA LYS A 121 -12.64 12.41 -6.63
C LYS A 121 -13.83 12.20 -7.57
N ASP A 122 -13.57 11.89 -8.84
CA ASP A 122 -14.60 11.55 -9.83
C ASP A 122 -15.45 10.34 -9.37
N MET A 123 -14.83 9.39 -8.69
CA MET A 123 -15.49 8.24 -8.08
C MET A 123 -16.16 8.54 -6.73
N GLY A 124 -16.06 9.77 -6.21
CA GLY A 124 -16.66 10.18 -4.95
C GLY A 124 -15.94 9.66 -3.71
N VAL A 125 -14.66 9.34 -3.80
CA VAL A 125 -13.83 8.90 -2.67
C VAL A 125 -13.73 10.00 -1.61
N THR A 126 -13.97 9.64 -0.37
CA THR A 126 -13.87 10.54 0.79
C THR A 126 -12.72 10.21 1.74
N GLU A 127 -12.21 8.97 1.67
CA GLU A 127 -11.07 8.50 2.46
C GLU A 127 -10.11 7.69 1.58
N LEU A 128 -8.82 7.97 1.72
CA LEU A 128 -7.73 7.29 1.05
C LEU A 128 -6.81 6.62 2.08
N TYR A 129 -6.52 5.35 1.88
CA TYR A 129 -5.59 4.56 2.67
C TYR A 129 -4.42 4.14 1.77
N SER A 130 -3.26 4.71 1.98
CA SER A 130 -2.04 4.31 1.27
C SER A 130 -1.21 3.37 2.12
N VAL A 131 -0.89 2.22 1.58
CA VAL A 131 -0.22 1.14 2.28
C VAL A 131 1.22 0.99 1.81
N GLY A 132 2.11 0.58 2.70
CA GLY A 132 3.50 0.32 2.36
C GLY A 132 4.25 -0.37 3.49
N ALA A 133 5.53 -0.59 3.26
CA ALA A 133 6.48 -1.00 4.27
C ALA A 133 7.27 0.22 4.77
N ARG A 134 7.86 0.08 5.93
CA ARG A 134 8.81 1.04 6.47
C ARG A 134 10.12 0.33 6.74
N TRP A 135 11.21 0.98 6.38
CA TRP A 135 12.51 0.55 6.85
C TRP A 135 12.65 0.89 8.34
N ALA A 136 12.87 -0.10 9.18
CA ALA A 136 13.22 0.10 10.57
C ALA A 136 14.75 0.12 10.68
N GLU A 137 15.30 1.10 11.40
CA GLU A 137 16.75 1.15 11.69
C GLU A 137 17.22 -0.13 12.40
N ASN A 138 16.34 -0.66 13.24
CA ASN A 138 16.51 -1.98 13.87
C ASN A 138 15.39 -2.90 13.38
N PRO A 139 15.63 -3.72 12.35
CA PRO A 139 14.63 -4.67 11.89
C PRO A 139 14.14 -5.54 13.05
N LEU A 140 12.83 -5.68 13.16
CA LEU A 140 12.26 -6.57 14.16
C LEU A 140 12.73 -8.01 13.89
N PRO A 141 13.02 -8.79 14.93
CA PRO A 141 13.26 -10.22 14.78
C PRO A 141 12.11 -10.88 14.02
N PRO A 142 12.37 -11.90 13.18
CA PRO A 142 11.33 -12.56 12.38
C PRO A 142 10.14 -13.06 13.19
N GLU A 143 10.36 -13.37 14.48
CA GLU A 143 9.34 -13.83 15.42
C GLU A 143 8.53 -12.71 16.08
N ALA A 144 8.99 -11.45 15.99
CA ALA A 144 8.28 -10.33 16.62
C ALA A 144 6.99 -10.00 15.86
N GLU A 145 5.98 -9.54 16.61
CA GLU A 145 4.75 -9.03 16.00
C GLU A 145 5.03 -7.76 15.18
N PRO A 146 4.57 -7.71 13.92
CA PRO A 146 4.79 -6.53 13.07
C PRO A 146 4.16 -5.27 13.66
N GLN A 147 4.98 -4.25 13.88
CA GLN A 147 4.52 -2.96 14.38
C GLN A 147 3.91 -2.15 13.24
N ALA A 148 2.63 -1.82 13.35
CA ALA A 148 2.00 -0.89 12.44
C ALA A 148 2.37 0.55 12.79
N THR A 149 2.77 1.31 11.79
CA THR A 149 3.14 2.73 11.90
C THR A 149 2.36 3.54 10.87
N GLY A 150 2.19 4.84 11.09
CA GLY A 150 1.47 5.65 10.12
C GLY A 150 1.26 7.10 10.53
N PHE A 151 0.62 7.84 9.64
CA PHE A 151 0.18 9.21 9.86
C PHE A 151 -1.14 9.49 9.11
N ALA A 152 -1.77 10.60 9.41
CA ALA A 152 -2.98 11.03 8.75
C ALA A 152 -2.95 12.52 8.44
N THR A 153 -3.86 12.97 7.58
CA THR A 153 -3.94 14.35 7.11
C THR A 153 -4.64 15.31 8.08
N ASP A 154 -5.30 14.77 9.11
CA ASP A 154 -6.02 15.56 10.10
C ASP A 154 -5.97 14.93 11.51
N PRO A 155 -6.24 15.71 12.59
CA PRO A 155 -6.18 15.22 13.96
C PRO A 155 -7.17 14.09 14.28
N THR A 156 -8.33 14.08 13.62
CA THR A 156 -9.34 13.02 13.78
C THR A 156 -8.79 11.70 13.20
N GLY A 157 -8.14 11.79 12.05
CA GLY A 157 -7.45 10.67 11.41
C GLY A 157 -6.32 10.11 12.29
N VAL A 158 -5.50 10.98 12.88
CA VAL A 158 -4.46 10.57 13.84
C VAL A 158 -5.09 9.81 15.02
N SER A 159 -6.18 10.33 15.57
CA SER A 159 -6.91 9.69 16.67
C SER A 159 -7.51 8.34 16.25
N LYS A 160 -7.99 8.23 14.99
CA LYS A 160 -8.49 6.97 14.40
C LYS A 160 -7.36 5.94 14.31
N LEU A 161 -6.19 6.31 13.80
CA LEU A 161 -5.02 5.43 13.73
C LEU A 161 -4.59 4.91 15.12
N LYS A 162 -4.46 5.81 16.10
CA LYS A 162 -4.08 5.44 17.48
C LYS A 162 -5.04 4.40 18.09
N ARG A 163 -6.35 4.56 17.89
CA ARG A 163 -7.36 3.61 18.39
C ARG A 163 -7.21 2.19 17.82
N HIS A 164 -6.60 2.06 16.63
CA HIS A 164 -6.33 0.77 16.00
C HIS A 164 -4.89 0.28 16.22
N GLY A 165 -4.18 0.82 17.21
CA GLY A 165 -2.86 0.37 17.60
C GLY A 165 -1.75 0.75 16.61
N VAL A 166 -1.97 1.80 15.81
CA VAL A 166 -0.95 2.32 14.90
C VAL A 166 -0.09 3.34 15.64
N LYS A 167 1.21 3.10 15.66
CA LYS A 167 2.20 4.06 16.16
C LYS A 167 2.29 5.24 15.19
N ILE A 168 2.14 6.44 15.70
CA ILE A 168 2.18 7.64 14.85
C ILE A 168 3.62 8.04 14.56
N LEU A 169 3.90 8.25 13.28
CA LEU A 169 5.15 8.83 12.82
C LEU A 169 5.13 10.34 13.08
N ALA A 170 6.19 10.86 13.70
CA ALA A 170 6.31 12.27 14.03
C ALA A 170 7.76 12.72 13.82
N ASP A 171 7.92 13.95 13.33
CA ASP A 171 9.21 14.64 13.17
C ASP A 171 10.25 13.88 12.30
N GLU A 172 9.75 13.07 11.36
CA GLU A 172 10.60 12.34 10.43
C GLU A 172 10.07 12.46 8.98
N PRO A 173 10.95 12.45 7.97
CA PRO A 173 10.53 12.43 6.57
C PRO A 173 9.89 11.09 6.24
N ALA A 174 8.81 11.16 5.48
CA ALA A 174 8.11 9.97 4.96
C ALA A 174 8.28 9.91 3.43
N PRO A 175 9.33 9.25 2.93
CA PRO A 175 9.62 9.18 1.50
C PRO A 175 8.61 8.32 0.75
N PHE A 176 8.77 8.30 -0.57
CA PHE A 176 8.01 7.50 -1.53
C PHE A 176 6.60 8.01 -1.87
N PHE A 177 6.19 7.64 -3.06
CA PHE A 177 4.86 7.92 -3.62
C PHE A 177 3.72 7.61 -2.64
N SER A 178 3.81 6.49 -1.93
CA SER A 178 2.77 6.06 -0.99
C SER A 178 2.55 7.01 0.20
N SER A 179 3.53 7.86 0.52
CA SER A 179 3.41 8.91 1.55
C SER A 179 2.93 10.21 0.92
N MET A 180 3.48 10.56 -0.23
CA MET A 180 3.17 11.78 -0.95
C MET A 180 1.69 11.85 -1.38
N VAL A 181 1.13 10.76 -1.90
CA VAL A 181 -0.28 10.70 -2.30
C VAL A 181 -1.24 10.98 -1.14
N VAL A 182 -0.86 10.61 0.09
CA VAL A 182 -1.63 10.92 1.32
C VAL A 182 -1.60 12.42 1.60
N ALA A 183 -0.42 13.04 1.53
CA ALA A 183 -0.29 14.48 1.75
C ALA A 183 -1.09 15.28 0.71
N MET A 184 -1.01 14.91 -0.57
CA MET A 184 -1.76 15.55 -1.65
C MET A 184 -3.28 15.35 -1.54
N ALA A 185 -3.73 14.23 -1.01
CA ALA A 185 -5.15 13.96 -0.77
C ALA A 185 -5.83 15.03 0.11
N LYS A 186 -5.08 15.59 1.07
CA LYS A 186 -5.54 16.68 1.93
C LYS A 186 -5.96 17.91 1.12
N GLU A 187 -5.13 18.31 0.16
CA GLU A 187 -5.37 19.48 -0.69
C GLU A 187 -6.62 19.31 -1.58
N MET A 188 -7.01 18.06 -1.82
CA MET A 188 -8.20 17.73 -2.60
C MET A 188 -9.45 17.45 -1.74
N GLY A 189 -9.35 17.64 -0.42
CA GLY A 189 -10.44 17.43 0.51
C GLY A 189 -10.74 15.96 0.82
N ILE A 190 -9.79 15.05 0.49
CA ILE A 190 -9.88 13.63 0.79
C ILE A 190 -9.10 13.36 2.09
N LYS A 191 -9.72 12.69 3.06
CA LYS A 191 -9.02 12.27 4.28
C LYS A 191 -8.01 11.18 3.96
N GLY A 192 -6.74 11.47 4.17
CA GLY A 192 -5.65 10.57 3.86
C GLY A 192 -5.10 9.86 5.09
N TYR A 193 -4.79 8.57 4.94
CA TYR A 193 -4.17 7.73 5.95
C TYR A 193 -3.01 6.97 5.33
N LYS A 194 -1.83 7.13 5.91
CA LYS A 194 -0.67 6.27 5.62
C LYS A 194 -0.62 5.16 6.64
N LEU A 195 -0.50 3.93 6.15
CA LEU A 195 -0.27 2.74 6.95
C LEU A 195 0.98 2.03 6.44
N SER A 196 1.88 1.72 7.34
CA SER A 196 3.08 0.93 7.07
C SER A 196 3.26 -0.10 8.17
N VAL A 197 3.98 -1.16 7.86
CA VAL A 197 4.47 -2.08 8.87
C VAL A 197 5.98 -2.12 8.82
N ASP A 198 6.58 -2.14 10.00
CA ASP A 198 8.00 -2.39 10.13
C ASP A 198 8.23 -3.85 9.77
N HIS A 199 9.09 -4.11 8.78
CA HIS A 199 9.33 -5.46 8.32
C HIS A 199 10.59 -6.06 8.97
N GLY A 200 10.48 -7.30 9.40
CA GLY A 200 11.58 -8.11 9.91
C GLY A 200 11.52 -9.53 9.35
N GLU A 201 10.51 -9.81 8.50
CA GLU A 201 10.34 -11.13 7.90
C GLU A 201 10.72 -11.13 6.41
N PRO A 202 11.23 -12.23 5.86
CA PRO A 202 11.43 -12.38 4.42
C PRO A 202 10.10 -12.47 3.68
N SER A 203 10.12 -12.17 2.37
CA SER A 203 8.94 -12.40 1.52
C SER A 203 8.64 -13.93 1.43
N PRO A 204 7.35 -14.34 1.45
CA PRO A 204 6.16 -13.50 1.59
C PRO A 204 5.95 -12.97 3.02
N HIS A 205 5.58 -11.71 3.15
CA HIS A 205 5.42 -10.99 4.40
C HIS A 205 4.08 -11.28 5.08
N VAL A 206 3.87 -12.52 5.45
CA VAL A 206 2.55 -13.06 5.84
C VAL A 206 1.97 -12.36 7.07
N ARG A 207 2.78 -12.15 8.12
CA ARG A 207 2.33 -11.47 9.36
C ARG A 207 2.10 -9.99 9.13
N SER A 208 3.00 -9.34 8.39
CA SER A 208 2.87 -7.93 8.03
C SER A 208 1.61 -7.66 7.21
N VAL A 209 1.33 -8.52 6.23
CA VAL A 209 0.10 -8.45 5.41
C VAL A 209 -1.15 -8.69 6.25
N ALA A 210 -1.12 -9.69 7.15
CA ALA A 210 -2.25 -9.95 8.06
C ALA A 210 -2.52 -8.73 8.95
N ARG A 211 -1.46 -8.13 9.51
CA ARG A 211 -1.58 -6.95 10.38
C ARG A 211 -2.14 -5.73 9.64
N LEU A 212 -1.69 -5.48 8.41
CA LEU A 212 -2.24 -4.42 7.57
C LEU A 212 -3.72 -4.63 7.29
N LEU A 213 -4.13 -5.84 6.92
CA LEU A 213 -5.52 -6.16 6.62
C LEU A 213 -6.42 -6.08 7.85
N GLU A 214 -5.95 -6.49 9.03
CA GLU A 214 -6.69 -6.32 10.28
C GLU A 214 -7.06 -4.85 10.53
N ILE A 215 -6.10 -3.96 10.39
CA ILE A 215 -6.32 -2.53 10.59
C ILE A 215 -7.21 -1.96 9.49
N LEU A 216 -6.90 -2.23 8.22
CA LEU A 216 -7.64 -1.70 7.09
C LEU A 216 -9.09 -2.17 7.05
N SER A 217 -9.38 -3.43 7.36
CA SER A 217 -10.73 -3.97 7.34
C SER A 217 -11.65 -3.19 8.27
N VAL A 218 -11.18 -2.88 9.47
CA VAL A 218 -11.94 -2.08 10.43
C VAL A 218 -12.01 -0.61 10.01
N MET A 219 -10.90 -0.02 9.56
CA MET A 219 -10.85 1.41 9.21
C MET A 219 -11.62 1.74 7.94
N ALA A 220 -11.52 0.90 6.91
CA ALA A 220 -12.20 1.09 5.63
C ALA A 220 -13.58 0.41 5.56
N GLY A 221 -13.94 -0.41 6.54
CA GLY A 221 -15.27 -1.00 6.71
C GLY A 221 -15.58 -2.17 5.77
N PHE A 222 -14.67 -3.14 5.70
CA PHE A 222 -14.88 -4.38 4.95
C PHE A 222 -14.48 -5.62 5.77
N ASP A 223 -15.01 -6.77 5.39
CA ASP A 223 -14.67 -8.05 6.02
C ASP A 223 -13.61 -8.76 5.19
N VAL A 224 -12.64 -9.40 5.86
CA VAL A 224 -11.59 -10.20 5.23
C VAL A 224 -11.28 -11.44 6.06
N ASP A 225 -11.20 -12.60 5.40
CA ASP A 225 -10.75 -13.84 6.05
C ASP A 225 -9.21 -13.88 6.08
N LEU A 226 -8.64 -13.93 7.27
CA LEU A 226 -7.20 -13.98 7.52
C LEU A 226 -6.69 -15.37 7.92
N ALA A 227 -7.54 -16.41 7.92
CA ALA A 227 -7.17 -17.74 8.39
C ALA A 227 -5.98 -18.32 7.61
N GLU A 228 -5.96 -18.14 6.29
CA GLU A 228 -4.83 -18.59 5.46
C GLU A 228 -3.51 -17.90 5.83
N LEU A 229 -3.52 -16.57 6.02
CA LEU A 229 -2.33 -15.83 6.41
C LEU A 229 -1.84 -16.28 7.79
N ARG A 230 -2.74 -16.40 8.74
CA ARG A 230 -2.41 -16.85 10.10
C ARG A 230 -1.86 -18.28 10.15
N SER A 231 -2.38 -19.18 9.32
CA SER A 231 -1.90 -20.56 9.24
C SER A 231 -0.51 -20.70 8.62
N LYS A 232 -0.13 -19.77 7.75
CA LYS A 232 1.19 -19.72 7.09
C LYS A 232 2.22 -18.93 7.91
N ALA A 233 1.80 -18.18 8.92
CA ALA A 233 2.70 -17.44 9.78
C ALA A 233 3.55 -18.43 10.59
N PRO A 234 4.88 -18.31 10.62
CA PRO A 234 5.70 -19.11 11.52
C PRO A 234 5.26 -18.86 12.98
N PRO A 235 5.27 -19.90 13.82
CA PRO A 235 4.89 -19.75 15.22
C PRO A 235 5.75 -18.67 15.88
N ALA A 236 5.11 -17.79 16.65
CA ALA A 236 5.84 -16.83 17.47
C ALA A 236 6.73 -17.60 18.44
N THR A 237 8.04 -17.47 18.30
CA THR A 237 8.96 -18.05 19.27
C THR A 237 8.84 -17.24 20.56
N PRO A 238 8.54 -17.85 21.71
CA PRO A 238 8.49 -17.10 22.96
C PRO A 238 9.85 -16.40 23.18
N PRO A 239 9.85 -15.17 23.72
CA PRO A 239 11.08 -14.44 23.95
C PRO A 239 12.06 -15.33 24.70
N SER A 240 13.23 -15.58 24.10
CA SER A 240 14.29 -16.29 24.76
C SER A 240 14.63 -15.54 26.06
N GLN A 241 14.41 -16.15 27.20
CA GLN A 241 14.91 -15.63 28.45
C GLN A 241 16.45 -15.60 28.32
N SER A 242 16.97 -14.42 27.98
CA SER A 242 18.40 -14.17 28.03
C SER A 242 18.80 -14.30 29.50
N GLY A 243 19.21 -15.51 29.85
CA GLY A 243 19.83 -15.76 31.13
C GLY A 243 21.04 -14.85 31.27
N SER A 244 20.99 -13.96 32.23
CA SER A 244 22.13 -13.17 32.67
C SER A 244 23.15 -14.13 33.27
N ASN A 245 24.05 -14.69 32.47
CA ASN A 245 25.26 -15.28 32.96
C ASN A 245 26.24 -14.14 33.27
N THR A 246 26.11 -13.60 34.47
CA THR A 246 27.16 -12.79 35.07
C THR A 246 28.27 -13.77 35.48
N ILE A 247 29.29 -13.89 34.65
CA ILE A 247 30.54 -14.54 35.05
C ILE A 247 31.42 -13.44 35.64
N TYR A 248 31.53 -13.44 36.95
CA TYR A 248 32.61 -12.74 37.67
C TYR A 248 33.90 -13.55 37.48
N HIS A 249 34.92 -12.92 36.94
CA HIS A 249 36.33 -13.18 37.21
C HIS A 249 37.09 -11.87 37.27
#